data_d84ad3d6468ae3d40d77cc76af038d13
#
_entry.id   d84ad3d6468ae3d40d77cc76af038d13
#
_cell.length_a   1.000
_cell.length_b   1.000
_cell.length_c   1.000
_cell.angle_alpha   90.00
_cell.angle_beta   90.00
_cell.angle_gamma   90.00
#
_symmetry.space_group_name_H-M   'P 1'
#
loop_
_entity.id
_entity.type
_entity.pdbx_description
1 polymer ?
#
loop_
_entity_poly.entity_id
_entity_poly.type
_entity_poly.pdbx_seq_one_letter_code
_entity_poly.pdbx_strand_id
1 'polypeptide(L)' 'MINAGINDKDMVIVKKQNDAENNAIVVAMIEDSATVKRLKKSKKQVYLMPENPVYEPIYPEKLEILGTVIGLIRKF' A
#
# COMPACT_ATOMS: atom_id res chain seq x y z
N MET A 1 4.52 0.30 7.50
CA MET A 1 4.96 -0.89 6.71
C MET A 1 6.26 -1.51 7.26
N ILE A 2 6.26 -1.88 8.51
CA ILE A 2 7.47 -2.35 9.20
C ILE A 2 8.05 -3.61 8.55
N ASN A 3 7.21 -4.59 8.23
CA ASN A 3 7.69 -5.85 7.65
C ASN A 3 8.16 -5.73 6.19
N ALA A 4 7.85 -4.64 5.53
CA ALA A 4 8.36 -4.34 4.20
C ALA A 4 9.63 -3.48 4.24
N GLY A 5 10.16 -3.18 5.43
CA GLY A 5 11.35 -2.35 5.59
C GLY A 5 11.10 -0.86 5.42
N ILE A 6 9.85 -0.43 5.41
CA ILE A 6 9.49 0.99 5.29
C ILE A 6 9.23 1.55 6.69
N ASN A 7 10.05 2.52 7.10
CA ASN A 7 9.93 3.17 8.39
C ASN A 7 9.13 4.45 8.28
N ASP A 8 8.64 4.93 9.42
CA ASP A 8 7.75 6.08 9.51
C ASP A 8 8.27 7.35 8.81
N LYS A 9 9.57 7.60 8.88
CA LYS A 9 10.19 8.80 8.31
C LYS A 9 10.79 8.59 6.93
N ASP A 10 10.61 7.43 6.35
CA ASP A 10 11.11 7.14 5.00
C ASP A 10 10.22 7.83 3.97
N MET A 11 10.84 8.23 2.85
CA MET A 11 10.12 8.71 1.68
C MET A 11 10.02 7.59 0.66
N VAL A 12 8.85 7.43 0.07
CA VAL A 12 8.67 6.41 -0.96
C VAL A 12 8.66 7.05 -2.34
N ILE A 13 9.18 6.33 -3.32
CA ILE A 13 9.13 6.71 -4.72
C ILE A 13 7.96 5.96 -5.34
N VAL A 14 7.03 6.69 -5.94
CA VAL A 14 5.78 6.13 -6.42
C VAL A 14 5.68 6.30 -7.93
N LYS A 15 5.41 5.20 -8.62
CA LYS A 15 5.02 5.25 -10.02
C LYS A 15 3.52 5.44 -10.08
N LYS A 16 3.09 6.57 -10.67
CA LYS A 16 1.66 6.88 -10.78
C LYS A 16 0.98 5.90 -11.73
N GLN A 17 -0.02 5.19 -11.21
CA GLN A 17 -0.86 4.28 -11.99
C GLN A 17 -2.13 4.00 -11.20
N ASN A 18 -3.20 3.67 -11.90
CA ASN A 18 -4.50 3.47 -11.27
C ASN A 18 -4.84 2.00 -11.02
N ASP A 19 -3.92 1.11 -11.28
CA ASP A 19 -4.03 -0.30 -10.93
C ASP A 19 -2.65 -0.85 -10.58
N ALA A 20 -2.61 -2.02 -9.96
CA ALA A 20 -1.37 -2.64 -9.54
C ALA A 20 -1.54 -4.15 -9.51
N GLU A 21 -0.42 -4.85 -9.56
CA GLU A 21 -0.41 -6.31 -9.50
C GLU A 21 -0.63 -6.81 -8.07
N ASN A 22 -1.06 -8.06 -7.95
CA ASN A 22 -1.17 -8.73 -6.66
C ASN A 22 0.20 -8.72 -5.97
N ASN A 23 0.21 -8.43 -4.67
CA ASN A 23 1.39 -8.31 -3.81
C ASN A 23 2.21 -7.04 -3.99
N ALA A 24 1.81 -6.12 -4.88
CA ALA A 24 2.49 -4.83 -4.99
C ALA A 24 2.27 -3.96 -3.75
N ILE A 25 3.27 -3.17 -3.38
CA ILE A 25 3.10 -2.14 -2.37
C ILE A 25 2.55 -0.91 -3.07
N VAL A 26 1.41 -0.42 -2.62
CA VAL A 26 0.71 0.67 -3.28
C VAL A 26 0.46 1.84 -2.33
N VAL A 27 0.30 3.01 -2.92
CA VAL A 27 -0.31 4.15 -2.25
C VAL A 27 -1.77 4.16 -2.69
N ALA A 28 -2.65 4.05 -1.73
CA ALA A 28 -4.09 3.98 -1.98
C ALA A 28 -4.83 5.03 -1.18
N MET A 29 -5.93 5.52 -1.75
CA MET A 29 -6.84 6.41 -1.06
C MET A 29 -8.00 5.58 -0.51
N ILE A 30 -8.18 5.62 0.79
CA ILE A 30 -9.32 5.01 1.47
C ILE A 30 -10.08 6.14 2.13
N GLU A 31 -11.33 6.35 1.70
CA GLU A 31 -12.10 7.51 2.09
C GLU A 31 -11.28 8.76 1.71
N ASP A 32 -10.89 9.60 2.62
CA ASP A 32 -10.15 10.82 2.32
C ASP A 32 -8.68 10.77 2.75
N SER A 33 -8.16 9.57 3.02
CA SER A 33 -6.80 9.40 3.52
C SER A 33 -5.96 8.54 2.60
N ALA A 34 -4.74 8.99 2.32
CA ALA A 34 -3.76 8.19 1.59
C ALA A 34 -3.03 7.26 2.56
N THR A 35 -2.80 6.04 2.14
CA THR A 35 -2.09 5.04 2.93
C THR A 35 -1.19 4.20 2.04
N VAL A 36 -0.10 3.68 2.62
CA VAL A 36 0.83 2.77 1.93
C VAL A 36 0.57 1.37 2.48
N LYS A 37 0.14 0.47 1.63
CA LYS A 37 -0.20 -0.90 2.02
C LYS A 37 0.17 -1.87 0.90
N ARG A 38 0.22 -3.16 1.25
CA ARG A 38 0.35 -4.21 0.25
C ARG A 38 -1.02 -4.54 -0.33
N LEU A 39 -1.12 -4.55 -1.65
CA LEU A 39 -2.34 -4.90 -2.35
C LEU A 39 -2.45 -6.41 -2.48
N LYS A 40 -3.60 -6.96 -2.12
CA LYS A 40 -3.92 -8.36 -2.33
C LYS A 40 -5.14 -8.48 -3.23
N LYS A 41 -5.02 -9.27 -4.29
CA LYS A 41 -6.12 -9.55 -5.20
C LYS A 41 -6.48 -11.02 -5.13
N SER A 42 -7.74 -11.33 -4.91
CA SER A 42 -8.28 -12.66 -5.06
C SER A 42 -9.31 -12.66 -6.18
N LYS A 43 -9.85 -13.84 -6.52
CA LYS A 43 -10.85 -13.95 -7.59
C LYS A 43 -12.12 -13.14 -7.31
N LYS A 44 -12.42 -12.86 -6.06
CA LYS A 44 -13.69 -12.25 -5.65
C LYS A 44 -13.55 -10.87 -5.02
N GLN A 45 -12.34 -10.47 -4.61
CA GLN A 45 -12.18 -9.19 -3.94
C GLN A 45 -10.75 -8.71 -3.96
N VAL A 46 -10.61 -7.41 -3.73
CA VAL A 46 -9.34 -6.74 -3.57
C VAL A 46 -9.29 -6.19 -2.14
N TYR A 47 -8.20 -6.39 -1.45
CA TYR A 47 -8.04 -5.88 -0.10
C TYR A 47 -6.61 -5.42 0.14
N LEU A 48 -6.41 -4.67 1.22
CA LEU A 48 -5.12 -4.13 1.60
C LEU A 48 -4.61 -4.84 2.84
N MET A 49 -3.36 -5.27 2.77
CA MET A 49 -2.72 -5.97 3.86
C MET A 49 -1.67 -5.09 4.50
N PRO A 50 -1.80 -4.76 5.80
CA PRO A 50 -0.74 -4.06 6.50
C PRO A 50 0.47 -4.98 6.69
N GLU A 51 1.68 -4.41 6.57
CA GLU A 51 2.92 -5.14 6.80
C GLU A 51 3.34 -5.14 8.27
N ASN A 52 2.38 -4.97 9.15
CA ASN A 52 2.56 -5.11 10.59
C ASN A 52 1.58 -6.18 11.08
N PRO A 53 2.07 -7.29 11.65
CA PRO A 53 1.18 -8.40 12.04
C PRO A 53 0.19 -8.07 13.15
N VAL A 54 0.36 -6.91 13.80
CA VAL A 54 -0.59 -6.44 14.82
C VAL A 54 -1.91 -5.97 14.20
N TYR A 55 -1.88 -5.56 12.93
CA TYR A 55 -3.07 -5.02 12.25
C TYR A 55 -3.72 -6.05 11.34
N GLU A 56 -5.04 -5.96 11.23
CA GLU A 56 -5.84 -6.85 10.39
C GLU A 56 -5.93 -6.33 8.95
N PRO A 57 -6.24 -7.21 7.98
CA PRO A 57 -6.49 -6.79 6.61
C PRO A 57 -7.62 -5.76 6.52
N ILE A 58 -7.52 -4.87 5.54
CA ILE A 58 -8.49 -3.80 5.30
C ILE A 58 -9.27 -4.13 4.04
N TYR A 59 -10.60 -4.18 4.15
CA TYR A 59 -11.52 -4.45 3.04
C TYR A 59 -12.31 -3.17 2.74
N PRO A 60 -11.75 -2.21 2.00
CA PRO A 60 -12.42 -0.93 1.77
C PRO A 60 -13.57 -1.08 0.78
N GLU A 61 -14.67 -0.37 1.03
CA GLU A 61 -15.78 -0.29 0.09
C GLU A 61 -15.41 0.51 -1.15
N LYS A 62 -14.63 1.58 -0.96
CA LYS A 62 -14.11 2.40 -2.04
C LYS A 62 -12.60 2.44 -1.94
N LEU A 63 -11.95 1.99 -2.99
CA LEU A 63 -10.50 1.93 -3.07
C LEU A 63 -10.04 2.61 -4.35
N GLU A 64 -9.19 3.61 -4.20
CA GLU A 64 -8.52 4.23 -5.33
C GLU A 64 -7.02 4.00 -5.20
N ILE A 65 -6.41 3.36 -6.19
CA ILE A 65 -4.98 3.17 -6.23
C ILE A 65 -4.36 4.39 -6.90
N LEU A 66 -3.47 5.07 -6.18
CA LEU A 66 -2.78 6.26 -6.67
C LEU A 66 -1.48 5.90 -7.38
N GLY A 67 -0.83 4.84 -6.95
CA GLY A 67 0.41 4.40 -7.57
C GLY A 67 1.03 3.22 -6.87
N THR A 68 2.11 2.71 -7.47
CA THR A 68 2.90 1.61 -6.94
C THR A 68 4.22 2.14 -6.38
N VAL A 69 4.58 1.68 -5.20
CA VAL A 69 5.87 2.04 -4.60
C VAL A 69 6.97 1.26 -5.33
N ILE A 70 7.92 1.99 -5.92
CA ILE A 70 9.02 1.41 -6.69
C ILE A 70 10.38 1.68 -6.07
N GLY A 71 10.44 2.45 -5.01
CA GLY A 71 11.71 2.74 -4.35
C GLY A 71 11.52 3.44 -3.03
N LEU A 72 12.62 3.63 -2.33
CA LEU A 72 12.64 4.15 -0.97
C LEU A 72 13.84 5.07 -0.81
N ILE A 73 13.63 6.21 -0.15
CA ILE A 73 14.69 7.14 0.23
C ILE A 73 14.71 7.21 1.75
N ARG A 74 15.87 6.94 2.32
CA ARG A 74 16.08 7.00 3.77
C ARG A 74 17.22 7.96 4.10
N LYS A 75 16.98 8.83 5.06
CA LYS A 75 18.01 9.72 5.57
C LYS A 75 18.74 9.06 6.74
N PHE A 76 20.03 9.29 6.78
CA PHE A 76 20.86 8.90 7.91
C PHE A 76 21.01 10.04 8.89
#